data_b73eadc9cf98ece1575a7770045eda46
#
_entry.id   b73eadc9cf98ece1575a7770045eda46
#
_cell.length_a   1.000
_cell.length_b   1.000
_cell.length_c   1.000
_cell.angle_alpha   90.00
_cell.angle_beta   90.00
_cell.angle_gamma   90.00
#
_symmetry.space_group_name_H-M   'P 1'
#
loop_
_entity.id
_entity.type
_entity.pdbx_description
1 polymer ?
#
loop_
_entity_poly.entity_id
_entity_poly.type
_entity_poly.pdbx_seq_one_letter_code
_entity_poly.pdbx_strand_id
1 'polypeptide(L)'
;ALNNCAFVSTANLSKDLEEPFTFLMDASMLGIGVGFDTEGAGAFVLQQPTGEQVYAIADTREGWVESLGLLLRSFFLPGQKAVTFDYSLVRPAGMPIKGFGGVASGPAPLIKMHESIRETLTKCVGQPVSVTNIVDIMNMIGQCVVAGNVRRTAEIAFGKSNDIEFLDLKNYEVNGHRAEYGWTSNNSVFAEIGDNYEEAAKRVKLNGEPGFAWLDNMREYSRMGQLPDYKDIRVAGANPCVTADTWVLTDKGPRQVQDLIGSKFAAVVDGRKYETLSNGFWQTGVKPVYRLTTKEGYSVDLTANH
;
A
#
# COMPACT_ATOMS: atom_id res chain seq x y z
N ALA A 1 -9.46 -3.94 15.51
CA ALA A 1 -10.33 -3.92 14.31
C ALA A 1 -11.05 -5.26 14.18
N LEU A 2 -12.30 -5.26 13.72
CA LEU A 2 -13.06 -6.47 13.44
C LEU A 2 -12.59 -7.15 12.14
N ASN A 3 -12.01 -6.36 11.23
CA ASN A 3 -11.41 -6.81 9.98
C ASN A 3 -9.95 -6.36 9.92
N ASN A 4 -9.06 -7.26 9.47
CA ASN A 4 -7.64 -6.95 9.27
C ASN A 4 -7.32 -6.61 7.80
N CYS A 5 -8.33 -6.55 6.96
CA CYS A 5 -8.23 -6.44 5.52
C CYS A 5 -9.19 -5.37 5.00
N ALA A 6 -8.68 -4.47 4.16
CA ALA A 6 -9.47 -3.46 3.49
C ALA A 6 -9.00 -3.28 2.04
N PHE A 7 -9.87 -2.73 1.23
CA PHE A 7 -9.56 -2.24 -0.10
C PHE A 7 -10.23 -0.89 -0.30
N VAL A 8 -9.54 0.04 -0.95
CA VAL A 8 -10.08 1.33 -1.34
C VAL A 8 -9.81 1.57 -2.82
N SER A 9 -10.85 1.94 -3.57
CA SER A 9 -10.71 2.29 -4.99
C SER A 9 -10.51 3.78 -5.16
N THR A 10 -9.65 4.16 -6.09
CA THR A 10 -9.46 5.54 -6.53
C THR A 10 -10.34 5.91 -7.73
N ALA A 11 -11.19 5.01 -8.23
CA ALA A 11 -12.01 5.23 -9.45
C ALA A 11 -12.86 6.51 -9.41
N ASN A 12 -13.27 6.95 -8.24
CA ASN A 12 -14.05 8.18 -8.05
C ASN A 12 -13.22 9.37 -7.55
N LEU A 13 -11.91 9.36 -7.73
CA LEU A 13 -10.97 10.34 -7.16
C LEU A 13 -11.35 11.80 -7.47
N SER A 14 -12.01 12.07 -8.59
CA SER A 14 -12.54 13.41 -8.91
C SER A 14 -13.63 13.94 -7.96
N LYS A 15 -14.28 13.04 -7.21
CA LYS A 15 -15.30 13.38 -6.20
C LYS A 15 -14.77 13.17 -4.79
N ASP A 16 -14.07 12.05 -4.58
CA ASP A 16 -13.63 11.60 -3.26
C ASP A 16 -12.34 12.30 -2.83
N LEU A 17 -11.60 12.90 -3.80
CA LEU A 17 -10.39 13.70 -3.59
C LEU A 17 -9.35 12.99 -2.70
N GLU A 18 -9.12 13.49 -1.49
CA GLU A 18 -8.16 12.93 -0.53
C GLU A 18 -8.69 11.70 0.24
N GLU A 19 -9.98 11.38 0.16
CA GLU A 19 -10.60 10.33 0.99
C GLU A 19 -9.94 8.95 0.83
N PRO A 20 -9.57 8.45 -0.38
CA PRO A 20 -8.89 7.17 -0.51
C PRO A 20 -7.54 7.12 0.24
N PHE A 21 -6.80 8.21 0.25
CA PHE A 21 -5.50 8.31 0.92
C PHE A 21 -5.65 8.40 2.44
N THR A 22 -6.59 9.21 2.90
CA THR A 22 -6.90 9.35 4.34
C THR A 22 -7.49 8.06 4.89
N PHE A 23 -8.34 7.35 4.12
CA PHE A 23 -8.83 6.02 4.47
C PHE A 23 -7.68 5.02 4.64
N LEU A 24 -6.72 4.97 3.68
CA LEU A 24 -5.57 4.06 3.79
C LEU A 24 -4.77 4.37 5.04
N MET A 25 -4.47 5.65 5.32
CA MET A 25 -3.75 6.05 6.52
C MET A 25 -4.49 5.64 7.79
N ASP A 26 -5.79 5.94 7.88
CA ASP A 26 -6.62 5.64 9.03
C ASP A 26 -6.69 4.14 9.32
N ALA A 27 -6.99 3.34 8.31
CA ALA A 27 -7.05 1.88 8.39
C ALA A 27 -5.69 1.28 8.77
N SER A 28 -4.61 1.73 8.13
CA SER A 28 -3.25 1.27 8.40
C SER A 28 -2.81 1.59 9.83
N MET A 29 -3.18 2.75 10.36
CA MET A 29 -2.93 3.12 11.76
C MET A 29 -3.69 2.23 12.75
N LEU A 30 -4.74 1.52 12.33
CA LEU A 30 -5.44 0.48 13.09
C LEU A 30 -4.85 -0.94 12.89
N GLY A 31 -3.79 -1.06 12.07
CA GLY A 31 -3.14 -2.34 11.78
C GLY A 31 -3.83 -3.15 10.69
N ILE A 32 -4.63 -2.50 9.84
CA ILE A 32 -5.33 -3.12 8.71
C ILE A 32 -4.39 -3.09 7.50
N GLY A 33 -4.24 -4.22 6.80
CA GLY A 33 -3.63 -4.26 5.48
C GLY A 33 -4.60 -3.72 4.42
N VAL A 34 -4.12 -2.83 3.54
CA VAL A 34 -4.99 -2.13 2.59
C VAL A 34 -4.52 -2.36 1.16
N GLY A 35 -5.43 -2.85 0.32
CA GLY A 35 -5.27 -2.82 -1.14
C GLY A 35 -5.84 -1.53 -1.71
N PHE A 36 -5.27 -1.07 -2.81
CA PHE A 36 -5.79 0.09 -3.56
C PHE A 36 -5.53 -0.05 -5.05
N ASP A 37 -6.31 0.66 -5.86
CA ASP A 37 -6.10 0.73 -7.31
C ASP A 37 -5.56 2.10 -7.76
N THR A 38 -5.26 2.20 -9.04
CA THR A 38 -4.80 3.42 -9.71
C THR A 38 -5.80 3.97 -10.74
N GLU A 39 -7.07 3.56 -10.65
CA GLU A 39 -8.12 3.95 -11.60
C GLU A 39 -8.40 5.47 -11.60
N GLY A 40 -8.03 6.16 -10.52
CA GLY A 40 -8.15 7.62 -10.38
C GLY A 40 -7.11 8.44 -11.13
N ALA A 41 -6.16 7.82 -11.84
CA ALA A 41 -5.19 8.56 -12.62
C ALA A 41 -5.89 9.40 -13.70
N GLY A 42 -5.47 10.68 -13.83
CA GLY A 42 -6.11 11.63 -14.75
C GLY A 42 -7.38 12.32 -14.22
N ALA A 43 -7.82 12.02 -13.00
CA ALA A 43 -9.11 12.52 -12.47
C ALA A 43 -9.19 14.05 -12.36
N PHE A 44 -8.07 14.71 -12.10
CA PHE A 44 -7.95 16.18 -12.00
C PHE A 44 -6.51 16.62 -12.25
N VAL A 45 -6.34 17.94 -12.45
CA VAL A 45 -5.03 18.59 -12.59
C VAL A 45 -4.58 19.12 -11.26
N LEU A 46 -3.34 18.81 -10.87
CA LEU A 46 -2.74 19.27 -9.61
C LEU A 46 -2.57 20.80 -9.62
N GLN A 47 -2.98 21.42 -8.54
CA GLN A 47 -3.05 22.87 -8.37
C GLN A 47 -1.86 23.41 -7.56
N GLN A 48 -1.48 24.65 -7.83
CA GLN A 48 -0.53 25.37 -6.97
C GLN A 48 -1.30 25.97 -5.80
N PRO A 49 -0.99 25.61 -4.54
CA PRO A 49 -1.56 26.28 -3.38
C PRO A 49 -1.18 27.77 -3.34
N THR A 50 -2.10 28.65 -2.93
CA THR A 50 -1.91 30.10 -2.89
C THR A 50 -2.15 30.67 -1.49
N GLY A 51 -1.24 31.51 -1.02
CA GLY A 51 -1.28 32.00 0.36
C GLY A 51 -0.85 30.94 1.36
N GLU A 52 -0.99 31.22 2.65
CA GLU A 52 -0.52 30.35 3.73
C GLU A 52 -1.57 30.19 4.82
N GLN A 53 -1.55 29.02 5.48
CA GLN A 53 -2.26 28.76 6.71
C GLN A 53 -1.43 27.87 7.61
N VAL A 54 -1.55 28.05 8.92
CA VAL A 54 -0.90 27.20 9.92
C VAL A 54 -1.93 26.24 10.51
N TYR A 55 -1.57 24.98 10.66
CA TYR A 55 -2.40 23.95 11.29
C TYR A 55 -1.62 23.21 12.36
N ALA A 56 -2.08 23.29 13.62
CA ALA A 56 -1.52 22.55 14.73
C ALA A 56 -2.10 21.13 14.76
N ILE A 57 -1.23 20.14 14.64
CA ILE A 57 -1.64 18.73 14.53
C ILE A 57 -1.91 18.18 15.93
N ALA A 58 -3.16 17.73 16.18
CA ALA A 58 -3.50 17.07 17.42
C ALA A 58 -2.76 15.72 17.56
N ASP A 59 -2.36 15.37 18.80
CA ASP A 59 -1.68 14.11 19.11
C ASP A 59 -2.66 12.93 19.16
N THR A 60 -3.39 12.75 18.06
CA THR A 60 -4.39 11.70 17.86
C THR A 60 -4.24 11.09 16.46
N ARG A 61 -4.80 9.89 16.27
CA ARG A 61 -4.88 9.26 14.95
C ARG A 61 -5.62 10.17 13.96
N GLU A 62 -6.76 10.69 14.39
CA GLU A 62 -7.60 11.59 13.60
C GLU A 62 -6.85 12.87 13.21
N GLY A 63 -6.06 13.44 14.12
CA GLY A 63 -5.23 14.64 13.85
C GLY A 63 -4.16 14.39 12.77
N TRP A 64 -3.54 13.21 12.78
CA TRP A 64 -2.59 12.82 11.73
C TRP A 64 -3.27 12.64 10.38
N VAL A 65 -4.42 11.95 10.36
CA VAL A 65 -5.22 11.74 9.14
C VAL A 65 -5.72 13.06 8.56
N GLU A 66 -6.22 13.96 9.41
CA GLU A 66 -6.68 15.29 8.98
C GLU A 66 -5.53 16.13 8.41
N SER A 67 -4.34 16.07 9.01
CA SER A 67 -3.17 16.80 8.47
C SER A 67 -2.79 16.34 7.05
N LEU A 68 -2.84 15.04 6.78
CA LEU A 68 -2.69 14.52 5.43
C LEU A 68 -3.78 15.03 4.49
N GLY A 69 -5.05 14.98 4.91
CA GLY A 69 -6.18 15.47 4.12
C GLY A 69 -6.03 16.94 3.73
N LEU A 70 -5.62 17.79 4.69
CA LEU A 70 -5.36 19.21 4.43
C LEU A 70 -4.22 19.42 3.42
N LEU A 71 -3.14 18.66 3.54
CA LEU A 71 -2.03 18.72 2.58
C LEU A 71 -2.49 18.35 1.17
N LEU A 72 -3.20 17.23 1.01
CA LEU A 72 -3.65 16.76 -0.30
C LEU A 72 -4.67 17.72 -0.92
N ARG A 73 -5.69 18.16 -0.17
CA ARG A 73 -6.66 19.15 -0.63
C ARG A 73 -6.00 20.43 -1.13
N SER A 74 -4.89 20.85 -0.52
CA SER A 74 -4.18 22.05 -0.94
C SER A 74 -3.66 21.97 -2.39
N PHE A 75 -3.38 20.76 -2.89
CA PHE A 75 -2.95 20.51 -4.27
C PHE A 75 -4.05 19.99 -5.18
N PHE A 76 -5.12 19.39 -4.63
CA PHE A 76 -6.17 18.76 -5.42
C PHE A 76 -7.26 19.75 -5.83
N LEU A 77 -7.46 20.79 -5.05
CA LEU A 77 -8.50 21.80 -5.30
C LEU A 77 -7.89 23.17 -5.62
N PRO A 78 -8.48 23.90 -6.56
CA PRO A 78 -8.04 25.26 -6.89
C PRO A 78 -8.29 26.23 -5.74
N GLY A 79 -7.43 27.24 -5.61
CA GLY A 79 -7.61 28.33 -4.64
C GLY A 79 -7.37 27.96 -3.18
N GLN A 80 -6.86 26.77 -2.89
CA GLN A 80 -6.50 26.36 -1.54
C GLN A 80 -5.20 27.01 -1.07
N LYS A 81 -5.09 27.15 0.27
CA LYS A 81 -3.87 27.69 0.90
C LYS A 81 -2.82 26.59 1.08
N ALA A 82 -1.56 26.96 0.96
CA ALA A 82 -0.46 26.13 1.43
C ALA A 82 -0.54 25.95 2.95
N VAL A 83 -0.37 24.72 3.42
CA VAL A 83 -0.48 24.39 4.85
C VAL A 83 0.91 24.26 5.45
N THR A 84 1.22 25.06 6.47
CA THR A 84 2.38 24.88 7.35
C THR A 84 1.91 24.16 8.61
N PHE A 85 2.54 23.03 8.93
CA PHE A 85 2.16 22.21 10.06
C PHE A 85 2.94 22.56 11.32
N ASP A 86 2.24 22.71 12.43
CA ASP A 86 2.81 22.77 13.77
C ASP A 86 2.69 21.39 14.43
N TYR A 87 3.82 20.76 14.68
CA TYR A 87 3.93 19.43 15.27
C TYR A 87 4.17 19.46 16.80
N SER A 88 4.12 20.63 17.43
CA SER A 88 4.47 20.81 18.84
C SER A 88 3.59 20.02 19.80
N LEU A 89 2.35 19.73 19.42
CA LEU A 89 1.42 18.92 20.21
C LEU A 89 1.66 17.41 20.07
N VAL A 90 2.37 16.95 19.03
CA VAL A 90 2.63 15.53 18.79
C VAL A 90 3.63 15.02 19.83
N ARG A 91 3.27 13.96 20.56
CA ARG A 91 4.13 13.38 21.61
C ARG A 91 5.51 12.97 21.08
N PRO A 92 6.57 13.18 21.86
CA PRO A 92 7.92 12.80 21.48
C PRO A 92 8.09 11.28 21.35
N ALA A 93 9.13 10.86 20.61
CA ALA A 93 9.50 9.45 20.48
C ALA A 93 9.76 8.81 21.86
N GLY A 94 9.39 7.52 21.97
CA GLY A 94 9.59 6.75 23.21
C GLY A 94 8.44 6.88 24.24
N MET A 95 7.52 7.82 24.06
CA MET A 95 6.34 7.91 24.95
C MET A 95 5.39 6.73 24.76
N PRO A 96 4.78 6.18 25.84
CA PRO A 96 3.86 5.05 25.73
C PRO A 96 2.58 5.41 24.97
N ILE A 97 2.10 4.45 24.15
CA ILE A 97 0.81 4.56 23.46
C ILE A 97 -0.25 3.79 24.28
N LYS A 98 -1.15 4.51 24.95
CA LYS A 98 -2.13 3.94 25.87
C LYS A 98 -3.15 2.99 25.24
N GLY A 99 -3.49 3.15 23.98
CA GLY A 99 -4.56 2.37 23.33
C GLY A 99 -4.10 1.08 22.66
N PHE A 100 -2.87 1.03 22.17
CA PHE A 100 -2.33 -0.08 21.37
C PHE A 100 -1.14 -0.79 22.03
N GLY A 101 -0.58 -0.22 23.07
CA GLY A 101 0.71 -0.64 23.61
C GLY A 101 1.88 -0.19 22.72
N GLY A 102 3.12 -0.41 23.20
CA GLY A 102 4.32 0.07 22.51
C GLY A 102 4.61 1.55 22.75
N VAL A 103 5.55 2.10 21.98
CA VAL A 103 6.05 3.46 22.14
C VAL A 103 5.84 4.30 20.86
N ALA A 104 5.61 5.58 21.03
CA ALA A 104 5.43 6.53 19.93
C ALA A 104 6.71 6.69 19.10
N SER A 105 6.58 6.89 17.80
CA SER A 105 7.67 7.23 16.87
C SER A 105 8.09 8.70 16.96
N GLY A 106 7.30 9.54 17.64
CA GLY A 106 7.44 10.99 17.59
C GLY A 106 6.93 11.59 16.28
N PRO A 107 7.11 12.90 16.08
CA PRO A 107 6.62 13.60 14.87
C PRO A 107 7.47 13.35 13.62
N ALA A 108 8.72 12.87 13.73
CA ALA A 108 9.65 12.78 12.61
C ALA A 108 9.11 11.99 11.39
N PRO A 109 8.46 10.83 11.52
CA PRO A 109 7.89 10.12 10.37
C PRO A 109 6.77 10.90 9.68
N LEU A 110 5.95 11.62 10.45
CA LEU A 110 4.87 12.45 9.92
C LEU A 110 5.42 13.67 9.18
N ILE A 111 6.44 14.34 9.73
CA ILE A 111 7.16 15.44 9.08
C ILE A 111 7.71 14.97 7.74
N LYS A 112 8.43 13.86 7.73
CA LYS A 112 9.01 13.29 6.51
C LYS A 112 7.94 12.99 5.46
N MET A 113 6.83 12.38 5.84
CA MET A 113 5.72 12.09 4.93
C MET A 113 5.16 13.38 4.32
N HIS A 114 4.87 14.41 5.13
CA HIS A 114 4.35 15.68 4.63
C HIS A 114 5.33 16.38 3.68
N GLU A 115 6.61 16.38 4.00
CA GLU A 115 7.65 16.99 3.17
C GLU A 115 7.79 16.23 1.83
N SER A 116 7.86 14.91 1.86
CA SER A 116 7.99 14.07 0.65
C SER A 116 6.77 14.19 -0.26
N ILE A 117 5.55 14.14 0.29
CA ILE A 117 4.32 14.33 -0.50
C ILE A 117 4.28 15.73 -1.10
N ARG A 118 4.57 16.77 -0.32
CA ARG A 118 4.61 18.15 -0.81
C ARG A 118 5.61 18.31 -1.94
N GLU A 119 6.81 17.79 -1.80
CA GLU A 119 7.85 17.87 -2.82
C GLU A 119 7.39 17.17 -4.12
N THR A 120 6.83 15.98 -4.01
CA THR A 120 6.31 15.20 -5.14
C THR A 120 5.21 15.97 -5.87
N LEU A 121 4.20 16.47 -5.14
CA LEU A 121 3.07 17.18 -5.74
C LEU A 121 3.49 18.53 -6.32
N THR A 122 4.41 19.25 -5.69
CA THR A 122 4.93 20.53 -6.21
C THR A 122 5.58 20.37 -7.59
N LYS A 123 6.31 19.27 -7.80
CA LYS A 123 6.94 18.96 -9.10
C LYS A 123 5.91 18.66 -10.20
N CYS A 124 4.71 18.24 -9.81
CA CYS A 124 3.65 17.81 -10.72
C CYS A 124 2.53 18.87 -10.89
N VAL A 125 2.67 20.07 -10.31
CA VAL A 125 1.68 21.15 -10.46
C VAL A 125 1.44 21.45 -11.93
N GLY A 126 0.16 21.58 -12.32
CA GLY A 126 -0.27 21.80 -13.70
C GLY A 126 -0.35 20.54 -14.55
N GLN A 127 0.01 19.38 -14.01
CA GLN A 127 -0.15 18.08 -14.66
C GLN A 127 -1.36 17.31 -14.07
N PRO A 128 -1.98 16.43 -14.85
CA PRO A 128 -2.97 15.50 -14.29
C PRO A 128 -2.34 14.63 -13.20
N VAL A 129 -3.12 14.30 -12.16
CA VAL A 129 -2.69 13.30 -11.18
C VAL A 129 -2.35 11.99 -11.89
N SER A 130 -1.15 11.45 -11.67
CA SER A 130 -0.66 10.26 -12.39
C SER A 130 -0.79 8.99 -11.54
N VAL A 131 -0.59 7.84 -12.18
CA VAL A 131 -0.44 6.55 -11.51
C VAL A 131 0.69 6.60 -10.47
N THR A 132 1.82 7.20 -10.84
CA THR A 132 2.97 7.39 -9.95
C THR A 132 2.58 8.22 -8.73
N ASN A 133 1.85 9.33 -8.92
CA ASN A 133 1.43 10.17 -7.79
C ASN A 133 0.56 9.39 -6.80
N ILE A 134 -0.41 8.61 -7.30
CA ILE A 134 -1.29 7.80 -6.44
C ILE A 134 -0.47 6.81 -5.63
N VAL A 135 0.35 5.99 -6.29
CA VAL A 135 1.12 4.93 -5.62
C VAL A 135 2.16 5.51 -4.67
N ASP A 136 2.85 6.60 -5.05
CA ASP A 136 3.85 7.24 -4.19
C ASP A 136 3.24 7.79 -2.91
N ILE A 137 2.10 8.49 -2.99
CA ILE A 137 1.42 9.01 -1.81
C ILE A 137 1.02 7.85 -0.89
N MET A 138 0.41 6.79 -1.42
CA MET A 138 0.02 5.62 -0.63
C MET A 138 1.24 4.99 0.05
N ASN A 139 2.34 4.78 -0.68
CA ASN A 139 3.56 4.18 -0.13
C ASN A 139 4.25 5.07 0.93
N MET A 140 4.23 6.39 0.76
CA MET A 140 4.75 7.33 1.77
C MET A 140 3.92 7.29 3.06
N ILE A 141 2.60 7.11 2.94
CA ILE A 141 1.71 6.88 4.08
C ILE A 141 2.08 5.57 4.78
N GLY A 142 2.24 4.47 4.04
CA GLY A 142 2.66 3.18 4.59
C GLY A 142 3.98 3.29 5.34
N GLN A 143 4.98 3.94 4.75
CA GLN A 143 6.26 4.20 5.40
C GLN A 143 6.10 4.97 6.73
N CYS A 144 5.27 6.01 6.75
CA CYS A 144 4.98 6.79 7.95
C CYS A 144 4.34 5.94 9.04
N VAL A 145 3.34 5.13 8.69
CA VAL A 145 2.57 4.32 9.64
C VAL A 145 3.40 3.21 10.27
N VAL A 146 4.28 2.55 9.51
CA VAL A 146 5.13 1.47 10.05
C VAL A 146 6.35 1.98 10.82
N ALA A 147 6.66 3.27 10.71
CA ALA A 147 7.77 3.86 11.45
C ALA A 147 7.57 3.69 12.95
N GLY A 148 8.61 3.26 13.66
CA GLY A 148 8.56 2.98 15.10
C GLY A 148 8.11 1.57 15.48
N ASN A 149 7.82 0.68 14.53
CA ASN A 149 7.52 -0.75 14.73
C ASN A 149 6.29 -1.07 15.61
N VAL A 150 5.43 -0.11 15.88
CA VAL A 150 4.24 -0.30 16.73
C VAL A 150 3.04 -0.74 15.91
N ARG A 151 2.92 -0.20 14.70
CA ARG A 151 1.83 -0.51 13.79
C ARG A 151 2.33 -1.39 12.67
N ARG A 152 1.52 -2.36 12.30
CA ARG A 152 1.82 -3.35 11.27
C ARG A 152 0.74 -3.24 10.21
N THR A 153 1.11 -2.72 9.07
CA THR A 153 0.28 -2.69 7.88
C THR A 153 1.05 -3.24 6.70
N ALA A 154 0.34 -3.61 5.66
CA ALA A 154 0.88 -3.97 4.37
C ALA A 154 -0.02 -3.38 3.30
N GLU A 155 0.54 -3.08 2.16
CA GLU A 155 -0.19 -2.51 1.04
C GLU A 155 -0.07 -3.41 -0.19
N ILE A 156 -1.08 -3.36 -1.05
CA ILE A 156 -1.00 -3.87 -2.41
C ILE A 156 -1.60 -2.85 -3.37
N ALA A 157 -0.81 -2.46 -4.35
CA ALA A 157 -1.23 -1.57 -5.42
C ALA A 157 -1.68 -2.39 -6.64
N PHE A 158 -2.81 -2.03 -7.22
CA PHE A 158 -3.32 -2.63 -8.44
C PHE A 158 -3.33 -1.62 -9.58
N GLY A 159 -2.81 -2.04 -10.74
CA GLY A 159 -2.81 -1.24 -11.97
C GLY A 159 -3.20 -2.06 -13.18
N LYS A 160 -3.25 -1.42 -14.34
CA LYS A 160 -3.57 -2.07 -15.61
C LYS A 160 -2.36 -2.81 -16.16
N SER A 161 -2.60 -3.97 -16.78
CA SER A 161 -1.55 -4.83 -17.34
C SER A 161 -0.76 -4.19 -18.50
N ASN A 162 -1.34 -3.19 -19.16
CA ASN A 162 -0.76 -2.44 -20.26
C ASN A 162 -0.29 -1.02 -19.89
N ASP A 163 -0.34 -0.66 -18.61
CA ASP A 163 0.11 0.65 -18.13
C ASP A 163 1.61 0.60 -17.82
N ILE A 164 2.41 1.13 -18.74
CA ILE A 164 3.88 1.15 -18.62
C ILE A 164 4.33 1.97 -17.40
N GLU A 165 3.63 3.06 -17.06
CA GLU A 165 3.95 3.85 -15.87
C GLU A 165 3.82 2.97 -14.60
N PHE A 166 2.72 2.23 -14.47
CA PHE A 166 2.51 1.30 -13.35
C PHE A 166 3.56 0.17 -13.34
N LEU A 167 3.82 -0.43 -14.50
CA LEU A 167 4.77 -1.55 -14.62
C LEU A 167 6.20 -1.17 -14.22
N ASP A 168 6.60 0.08 -14.48
CA ASP A 168 7.95 0.56 -14.17
C ASP A 168 8.11 1.16 -12.75
N LEU A 169 7.05 1.22 -11.94
CA LEU A 169 7.10 1.75 -10.58
C LEU A 169 8.17 1.09 -9.69
N LYS A 170 8.42 -0.20 -9.87
CA LYS A 170 9.42 -0.98 -9.13
C LYS A 170 10.76 -1.14 -9.88
N ASN A 171 10.91 -0.50 -11.03
CA ASN A 171 12.18 -0.45 -11.72
C ASN A 171 13.12 0.57 -11.05
N TYR A 172 13.82 0.14 -10.01
CA TYR A 172 14.69 1.00 -9.22
C TYR A 172 15.99 1.40 -9.94
N GLU A 173 16.33 0.79 -11.09
CA GLU A 173 17.41 1.27 -11.94
C GLU A 173 17.06 2.61 -12.59
N VAL A 174 15.79 2.80 -12.95
CA VAL A 174 15.25 4.05 -13.54
C VAL A 174 14.71 4.97 -12.45
N ASN A 175 14.01 4.41 -11.47
CA ASN A 175 13.28 5.12 -10.41
C ASN A 175 13.96 4.92 -9.04
N GLY A 176 15.28 5.11 -8.95
CA GLY A 176 16.08 4.78 -7.76
C GLY A 176 15.59 5.43 -6.46
N HIS A 177 15.03 6.64 -6.52
CA HIS A 177 14.47 7.34 -5.36
C HIS A 177 13.28 6.60 -4.73
N ARG A 178 12.53 5.81 -5.51
CA ARG A 178 11.39 5.03 -5.03
C ARG A 178 11.79 3.85 -4.15
N ALA A 179 13.05 3.43 -4.17
CA ALA A 179 13.54 2.38 -3.28
C ALA A 179 13.38 2.74 -1.79
N GLU A 180 13.23 4.04 -1.48
CA GLU A 180 13.05 4.53 -0.12
C GLU A 180 11.68 4.16 0.48
N TYR A 181 10.61 4.17 -0.31
CA TYR A 181 9.23 3.94 0.14
C TYR A 181 8.47 2.88 -0.68
N GLY A 182 8.85 2.60 -1.91
CA GLY A 182 8.16 1.66 -2.80
C GLY A 182 8.06 0.22 -2.27
N TRP A 183 8.86 -0.15 -1.28
CA TRP A 183 8.81 -1.45 -0.61
C TRP A 183 7.56 -1.64 0.27
N THR A 184 6.80 -0.59 0.58
CA THR A 184 5.63 -0.66 1.46
C THR A 184 4.43 -1.34 0.81
N SER A 185 4.36 -1.37 -0.53
CA SER A 185 3.35 -2.13 -1.26
C SER A 185 3.95 -3.25 -2.11
N ASN A 186 3.21 -4.35 -2.28
CA ASN A 186 3.34 -5.22 -3.44
C ASN A 186 2.56 -4.60 -4.60
N ASN A 187 3.05 -4.77 -5.83
CA ASN A 187 2.34 -4.31 -7.01
C ASN A 187 1.79 -5.51 -7.80
N SER A 188 0.54 -5.43 -8.22
CA SER A 188 -0.10 -6.44 -9.07
C SER A 188 -0.90 -5.77 -10.18
N VAL A 189 -0.99 -6.42 -11.33
CA VAL A 189 -1.86 -5.97 -12.40
C VAL A 189 -3.19 -6.71 -12.35
N PHE A 190 -4.27 -6.04 -12.67
CA PHE A 190 -5.52 -6.70 -13.00
C PHE A 190 -5.33 -7.47 -14.30
N ALA A 191 -5.64 -8.76 -14.24
CA ALA A 191 -5.41 -9.69 -15.33
C ALA A 191 -6.73 -10.21 -15.91
N GLU A 192 -6.82 -10.27 -17.23
CA GLU A 192 -7.93 -10.85 -17.98
C GLU A 192 -7.42 -11.93 -18.94
N ILE A 193 -8.26 -12.93 -19.22
CA ILE A 193 -7.88 -14.00 -20.15
C ILE A 193 -7.79 -13.42 -21.56
N GLY A 194 -6.63 -13.61 -22.19
CA GLY A 194 -6.38 -13.16 -23.56
C GLY A 194 -5.61 -11.84 -23.68
N ASP A 195 -5.32 -11.18 -22.58
CA ASP A 195 -4.46 -9.99 -22.56
C ASP A 195 -3.00 -10.31 -22.93
N ASN A 196 -2.30 -9.32 -23.44
CA ASN A 196 -0.87 -9.41 -23.68
C ASN A 196 -0.08 -9.02 -22.42
N TYR A 197 0.59 -9.99 -21.81
CA TYR A 197 1.40 -9.80 -20.61
C TYR A 197 2.90 -9.73 -20.86
N GLU A 198 3.36 -9.55 -22.10
CA GLU A 198 4.79 -9.56 -22.43
C GLU A 198 5.56 -8.51 -21.63
N GLU A 199 5.03 -7.28 -21.54
CA GLU A 199 5.67 -6.20 -20.81
C GLU A 199 5.66 -6.44 -19.30
N ALA A 200 4.56 -6.92 -18.73
CA ALA A 200 4.49 -7.31 -17.33
C ALA A 200 5.49 -8.46 -17.03
N ALA A 201 5.54 -9.48 -17.87
CA ALA A 201 6.45 -10.60 -17.70
C ALA A 201 7.94 -10.19 -17.74
N LYS A 202 8.30 -9.20 -18.56
CA LYS A 202 9.66 -8.63 -18.58
C LYS A 202 10.02 -8.03 -17.21
N ARG A 203 9.10 -7.28 -16.56
CA ARG A 203 9.32 -6.68 -15.24
C ARG A 203 9.37 -7.74 -14.14
N VAL A 204 8.47 -8.73 -14.18
CA VAL A 204 8.53 -9.88 -13.26
C VAL A 204 9.89 -10.58 -13.31
N LYS A 205 10.46 -10.75 -14.49
CA LYS A 205 11.79 -11.34 -14.65
C LYS A 205 12.89 -10.48 -14.00
N LEU A 206 12.74 -9.15 -13.98
CA LEU A 206 13.75 -8.23 -13.45
C LEU A 206 13.70 -8.12 -11.93
N ASN A 207 12.52 -8.01 -11.35
CA ASN A 207 12.36 -7.68 -9.91
C ASN A 207 11.28 -8.49 -9.16
N GLY A 208 10.67 -9.50 -9.80
CA GLY A 208 9.65 -10.34 -9.18
C GLY A 208 8.23 -9.73 -9.16
N GLU A 209 8.07 -8.48 -9.61
CA GLU A 209 6.80 -7.76 -9.67
C GLU A 209 6.56 -7.20 -11.10
N PRO A 210 5.30 -6.99 -11.52
CA PRO A 210 4.06 -7.13 -10.75
C PRO A 210 3.56 -8.57 -10.63
N GLY A 211 2.73 -8.84 -9.61
CA GLY A 211 1.86 -10.02 -9.55
C GLY A 211 0.69 -9.90 -10.52
N PHE A 212 -0.14 -10.95 -10.61
CA PHE A 212 -1.35 -11.01 -11.45
C PHE A 212 -2.58 -11.26 -10.58
N ALA A 213 -3.55 -10.36 -10.64
CA ALA A 213 -4.82 -10.47 -9.93
C ALA A 213 -5.96 -10.70 -10.93
N TRP A 214 -6.51 -11.91 -10.94
CA TRP A 214 -7.60 -12.32 -11.83
C TRP A 214 -8.94 -11.83 -11.28
N LEU A 215 -9.27 -10.57 -11.55
CA LEU A 215 -10.42 -9.88 -10.96
C LEU A 215 -11.75 -10.55 -11.31
N ASP A 216 -11.90 -11.04 -12.54
CA ASP A 216 -13.11 -11.74 -12.96
C ASP A 216 -13.30 -13.05 -12.21
N ASN A 217 -12.21 -13.79 -11.94
CA ASN A 217 -12.30 -14.99 -11.09
C ASN A 217 -12.71 -14.64 -9.66
N MET A 218 -12.24 -13.50 -9.12
CA MET A 218 -12.66 -13.03 -7.79
C MET A 218 -14.15 -12.68 -7.74
N ARG A 219 -14.71 -12.18 -8.84
CA ARG A 219 -16.14 -11.86 -8.99
C ARG A 219 -17.01 -13.07 -9.21
N GLU A 220 -16.49 -14.04 -9.98
CA GLU A 220 -17.21 -15.28 -10.33
C GLU A 220 -17.31 -16.22 -9.12
N TYR A 221 -16.22 -16.34 -8.36
CA TYR A 221 -16.10 -17.27 -7.23
C TYR A 221 -16.00 -16.50 -5.92
N SER A 222 -17.09 -16.35 -5.19
CA SER A 222 -17.08 -15.73 -3.86
C SER A 222 -16.31 -16.57 -2.83
N ARG A 223 -16.16 -17.87 -3.09
CA ARG A 223 -15.37 -18.80 -2.25
C ARG A 223 -14.65 -19.82 -3.12
N MET A 224 -13.35 -19.92 -2.93
CA MET A 224 -12.53 -20.91 -3.60
C MET A 224 -12.99 -22.34 -3.25
N GLY A 225 -13.00 -23.22 -4.26
CA GLY A 225 -13.43 -24.61 -4.12
C GLY A 225 -14.95 -24.84 -4.19
N GLN A 226 -15.73 -23.79 -4.39
CA GLN A 226 -17.16 -23.86 -4.69
C GLN A 226 -17.43 -23.61 -6.17
N LEU A 227 -18.61 -23.94 -6.65
CA LEU A 227 -19.04 -23.56 -8.00
C LEU A 227 -19.20 -22.05 -8.10
N PRO A 228 -19.07 -21.47 -9.32
CA PRO A 228 -19.33 -20.07 -9.55
C PRO A 228 -20.70 -19.67 -9.01
N ASP A 229 -20.76 -18.61 -8.23
CA ASP A 229 -22.01 -18.13 -7.65
C ASP A 229 -22.28 -16.63 -7.94
N TYR A 230 -21.30 -15.92 -8.49
CA TYR A 230 -21.37 -14.50 -8.88
C TYR A 230 -21.90 -13.57 -7.79
N LYS A 231 -21.68 -13.91 -6.51
CA LYS A 231 -22.17 -13.08 -5.40
C LYS A 231 -21.29 -11.85 -5.14
N ASP A 232 -20.00 -11.95 -5.49
CA ASP A 232 -19.02 -10.90 -5.24
C ASP A 232 -18.74 -10.04 -6.48
N ILE A 233 -19.74 -9.79 -7.31
CA ILE A 233 -19.63 -8.99 -8.56
C ILE A 233 -19.07 -7.57 -8.36
N ARG A 234 -19.08 -7.06 -7.12
CA ARG A 234 -18.57 -5.73 -6.77
C ARG A 234 -17.12 -5.74 -6.30
N VAL A 235 -16.46 -6.88 -6.32
CA VAL A 235 -15.02 -6.94 -5.98
C VAL A 235 -14.24 -6.05 -6.93
N ALA A 236 -13.44 -5.16 -6.36
CA ALA A 236 -12.57 -4.22 -7.09
C ALA A 236 -11.08 -4.46 -6.79
N GLY A 237 -10.76 -5.42 -5.93
CA GLY A 237 -9.39 -5.78 -5.57
C GLY A 237 -9.32 -6.64 -4.32
N ALA A 238 -8.12 -6.80 -3.81
CA ALA A 238 -7.83 -7.64 -2.65
C ALA A 238 -6.81 -6.94 -1.73
N ASN A 239 -6.45 -7.61 -0.64
CA ASN A 239 -5.36 -7.16 0.21
C ASN A 239 -4.28 -8.25 0.34
N PRO A 240 -3.04 -7.90 0.73
CA PRO A 240 -1.93 -8.84 0.77
C PRO A 240 -1.97 -9.70 2.04
N CYS A 241 -2.25 -11.00 1.89
CA CYS A 241 -2.03 -12.01 2.93
C CYS A 241 -1.41 -13.25 2.31
N VAL A 242 -0.57 -13.95 3.07
CA VAL A 242 0.05 -15.22 2.66
C VAL A 242 -0.19 -16.29 3.72
N THR A 243 -0.13 -17.56 3.32
CA THR A 243 -0.27 -18.69 4.25
C THR A 243 0.99 -18.91 5.07
N ALA A 244 0.85 -19.56 6.22
CA ALA A 244 1.94 -19.82 7.16
C ALA A 244 3.08 -20.67 6.54
N ASP A 245 2.76 -21.54 5.61
CA ASP A 245 3.67 -22.43 4.90
C ASP A 245 4.26 -21.85 3.60
N THR A 246 3.95 -20.59 3.28
CA THR A 246 4.58 -19.86 2.16
C THR A 246 6.09 -19.76 2.39
N TRP A 247 6.87 -20.08 1.36
CA TRP A 247 8.32 -20.00 1.41
C TRP A 247 8.84 -18.61 1.06
N VAL A 248 9.77 -18.13 1.86
CA VAL A 248 10.50 -16.88 1.66
C VAL A 248 11.99 -17.19 1.57
N LEU A 249 12.66 -16.68 0.56
CA LEU A 249 14.10 -16.77 0.47
C LEU A 249 14.74 -15.75 1.43
N THR A 250 15.52 -16.26 2.39
CA THR A 250 16.24 -15.42 3.34
C THR A 250 17.76 -15.55 3.13
N ASP A 251 18.53 -14.70 3.77
CA ASP A 251 19.99 -14.76 3.76
C ASP A 251 20.54 -16.03 4.42
N LYS A 252 19.71 -16.77 5.13
CA LYS A 252 19.99 -18.08 5.75
C LYS A 252 19.37 -19.26 4.99
N GLY A 253 18.96 -19.03 3.73
CA GLY A 253 18.26 -20.00 2.91
C GLY A 253 16.72 -19.85 2.97
N PRO A 254 15.99 -20.72 2.24
CA PRO A 254 14.54 -20.71 2.25
C PRO A 254 13.98 -21.00 3.66
N ARG A 255 12.97 -20.23 4.08
CA ARG A 255 12.25 -20.38 5.36
C ARG A 255 10.75 -20.23 5.12
N GLN A 256 9.95 -20.91 5.90
CA GLN A 256 8.51 -20.69 5.88
C GLN A 256 8.12 -19.46 6.68
N VAL A 257 7.06 -18.78 6.26
CA VAL A 257 6.53 -17.58 6.93
C VAL A 257 6.28 -17.85 8.41
N GLN A 258 5.74 -19.02 8.78
CA GLN A 258 5.50 -19.40 10.19
C GLN A 258 6.76 -19.40 11.05
N ASP A 259 7.93 -19.75 10.48
CA ASP A 259 9.20 -19.78 11.18
C ASP A 259 9.81 -18.37 11.35
N LEU A 260 9.28 -17.39 10.65
CA LEU A 260 9.74 -16.00 10.60
C LEU A 260 8.81 -15.04 11.37
N ILE A 261 7.71 -15.55 11.90
CA ILE A 261 6.76 -14.74 12.69
C ILE A 261 7.45 -14.22 13.95
N GLY A 262 7.34 -12.91 14.15
CA GLY A 262 7.87 -12.23 15.34
C GLY A 262 9.39 -12.09 15.40
N SER A 263 10.10 -12.44 14.32
CA SER A 263 11.57 -12.37 14.25
C SER A 263 12.06 -11.50 13.10
N LYS A 264 13.17 -10.79 13.34
CA LYS A 264 13.88 -10.06 12.29
C LYS A 264 14.64 -11.04 11.40
N PHE A 265 14.58 -10.86 10.10
CA PHE A 265 15.36 -11.60 9.12
C PHE A 265 15.73 -10.71 7.93
N ALA A 266 16.65 -11.17 7.10
CA ALA A 266 16.92 -10.53 5.81
C ALA A 266 16.29 -11.37 4.69
N ALA A 267 15.35 -10.78 3.95
CA ALA A 267 14.84 -11.37 2.72
C ALA A 267 15.87 -11.21 1.60
N VAL A 268 15.94 -12.17 0.69
CA VAL A 268 16.77 -12.08 -0.50
C VAL A 268 15.84 -11.95 -1.71
N VAL A 269 15.94 -10.81 -2.39
CA VAL A 269 15.21 -10.53 -3.63
C VAL A 269 16.25 -10.14 -4.67
N ASP A 270 16.25 -10.81 -5.82
CA ASP A 270 17.22 -10.61 -6.91
C ASP A 270 18.70 -10.66 -6.47
N GLY A 271 19.00 -11.58 -5.56
CA GLY A 271 20.35 -11.75 -5.03
C GLY A 271 20.77 -10.66 -4.02
N ARG A 272 19.94 -9.68 -3.73
CA ARG A 272 20.20 -8.61 -2.76
C ARG A 272 19.48 -8.90 -1.44
N LYS A 273 20.12 -8.51 -0.34
CA LYS A 273 19.57 -8.65 1.00
C LYS A 273 18.80 -7.40 1.41
N TYR A 274 17.60 -7.61 1.95
CA TYR A 274 16.74 -6.57 2.50
C TYR A 274 16.37 -6.94 3.92
N GLU A 275 16.83 -6.14 4.90
CA GLU A 275 16.52 -6.35 6.30
C GLU A 275 15.04 -6.05 6.56
N THR A 276 14.33 -6.98 7.19
CA THR A 276 12.98 -6.74 7.66
C THR A 276 12.99 -5.89 8.94
N LEU A 277 11.84 -5.33 9.28
CA LEU A 277 11.62 -4.73 10.60
C LEU A 277 11.76 -5.78 11.71
N SER A 278 11.86 -5.32 12.95
CA SER A 278 12.20 -6.16 14.11
C SER A 278 11.34 -7.41 14.30
N ASN A 279 10.11 -7.41 13.78
CA ASN A 279 9.13 -8.48 14.00
C ASN A 279 8.82 -9.34 12.76
N GLY A 280 9.44 -9.06 11.61
CA GLY A 280 9.23 -9.83 10.38
C GLY A 280 7.74 -9.98 10.02
N PHE A 281 7.31 -11.22 9.82
CA PHE A 281 5.90 -11.55 9.61
C PHE A 281 5.09 -11.55 10.91
N TRP A 282 3.78 -11.42 10.80
CA TRP A 282 2.84 -11.55 11.93
C TRP A 282 1.60 -12.33 11.49
N GLN A 283 1.00 -13.01 12.45
CA GLN A 283 -0.21 -13.78 12.22
C GLN A 283 -1.45 -12.89 12.27
N THR A 284 -2.25 -12.89 11.19
CA THR A 284 -3.50 -12.14 11.09
C THR A 284 -4.72 -12.94 11.59
N GLY A 285 -4.61 -14.27 11.64
CA GLY A 285 -5.67 -15.15 12.13
C GLY A 285 -5.40 -16.61 11.79
N VAL A 286 -6.34 -17.49 12.19
CA VAL A 286 -6.39 -18.92 11.82
C VAL A 286 -7.67 -19.14 11.05
N LYS A 287 -7.57 -19.50 9.78
CA LYS A 287 -8.68 -19.74 8.87
C LYS A 287 -8.44 -21.01 8.05
N PRO A 288 -9.49 -21.70 7.57
CA PRO A 288 -9.32 -22.76 6.59
C PRO A 288 -8.61 -22.24 5.33
N VAL A 289 -7.63 -23.01 4.85
CA VAL A 289 -6.85 -22.71 3.65
C VAL A 289 -7.18 -23.77 2.60
N TYR A 290 -7.34 -23.35 1.36
CA TYR A 290 -7.62 -24.19 0.21
C TYR A 290 -6.44 -24.16 -0.74
N ARG A 291 -6.03 -25.30 -1.24
CA ARG A 291 -5.00 -25.40 -2.27
C ARG A 291 -5.63 -25.35 -3.65
N LEU A 292 -5.32 -24.31 -4.41
CA LEU A 292 -5.60 -24.26 -5.84
C LEU A 292 -4.40 -24.86 -6.59
N THR A 293 -4.67 -25.85 -7.44
CA THR A 293 -3.62 -26.45 -8.31
C THR A 293 -4.03 -26.29 -9.75
N THR A 294 -3.15 -25.73 -10.59
CA THR A 294 -3.39 -25.62 -12.02
C THR A 294 -3.13 -26.97 -12.71
N LYS A 295 -3.63 -27.11 -13.94
CA LYS A 295 -3.41 -28.29 -14.78
C LYS A 295 -1.92 -28.56 -15.05
N GLU A 296 -1.12 -27.52 -15.06
CA GLU A 296 0.35 -27.56 -15.27
C GLU A 296 1.11 -27.90 -13.98
N GLY A 297 0.44 -28.09 -12.85
CA GLY A 297 1.03 -28.50 -11.58
C GLY A 297 1.45 -27.37 -10.64
N TYR A 298 1.24 -26.10 -11.01
CA TYR A 298 1.44 -24.98 -10.07
C TYR A 298 0.37 -24.97 -9.01
N SER A 299 0.74 -24.65 -7.78
CA SER A 299 -0.23 -24.54 -6.68
C SER A 299 -0.01 -23.30 -5.84
N VAL A 300 -1.11 -22.77 -5.28
CA VAL A 300 -1.11 -21.68 -4.32
C VAL A 300 -2.11 -21.99 -3.22
N ASP A 301 -1.78 -21.67 -2.00
CA ASP A 301 -2.62 -21.88 -0.82
C ASP A 301 -3.24 -20.55 -0.38
N LEU A 302 -4.57 -20.49 -0.33
CA LEU A 302 -5.35 -19.27 -0.12
C LEU A 302 -6.47 -19.53 0.89
N THR A 303 -6.92 -18.52 1.60
CA THR A 303 -8.17 -18.57 2.35
C THR A 303 -9.37 -18.45 1.41
N ALA A 304 -10.56 -18.91 1.83
CA ALA A 304 -11.75 -18.93 0.98
C ALA A 304 -12.21 -17.56 0.44
N ASN A 305 -11.69 -16.48 1.02
CA ASN A 305 -12.02 -15.11 0.66
C ASN A 305 -10.83 -14.35 0.05
N HIS A 306 -9.89 -15.09 -0.52
CA HIS A 306 -8.76 -14.53 -1.28
C HIS A 306 -9.02 -14.63 -2.75
#